data_c0ee39fe978925019d8c8ee7f5f54e58
#
_entry.id   c0ee39fe978925019d8c8ee7f5f54e58
#
_cell.length_a   1.000
_cell.length_b   1.000
_cell.length_c   1.000
_cell.angle_alpha   90.00
_cell.angle_beta   90.00
_cell.angle_gamma   90.00
#
_symmetry.space_group_name_H-M   'P 1'
#
loop_
_entity.id
_entity.type
_entity.pdbx_description
1 polymer ?
#
loop_
_entity_poly.entity_id
_entity_poly.type
_entity_poly.pdbx_seq_one_letter_code
_entity_poly.pdbx_strand_id
1 'polypeptide(L)'
;MENINTLRETLNQGQKSLSKENIEDLLKDMPRHNSFRYINQGSLTDEYFRFARQTLDDLHVYIVISNTGSPAGEVISLFTKKQYNHASLSFDRNLKTIISYNGGERIYPPGLNMETVKYFNKKRDSSIMAYSIPISSEKKKAVIDTISEINKEGNAYNLIGLVLKFSFSQT
;
A
#
# COMPACT_ATOMS: atom_id res chain seq x y z
N MET A 1 -5.14 -35.77 -3.62
CA MET A 1 -4.41 -35.39 -2.37
C MET A 1 -4.02 -33.93 -2.32
N GLU A 2 -3.73 -33.28 -3.45
CA GLU A 2 -3.35 -31.85 -3.55
C GLU A 2 -4.44 -30.90 -3.03
N ASN A 3 -5.72 -31.18 -3.32
CA ASN A 3 -6.85 -30.32 -2.91
C ASN A 3 -7.08 -30.24 -1.38
N ILE A 4 -6.76 -31.28 -0.63
CA ILE A 4 -7.00 -31.30 0.82
C ILE A 4 -5.92 -30.48 1.56
N ASN A 5 -4.67 -30.54 1.09
CA ASN A 5 -3.59 -29.76 1.67
C ASN A 5 -3.78 -28.27 1.39
N THR A 6 -4.15 -27.90 0.17
CA THR A 6 -4.48 -26.51 -0.22
C THR A 6 -5.66 -25.98 0.59
N LEU A 7 -6.71 -26.78 0.80
CA LEU A 7 -7.86 -26.39 1.64
C LEU A 7 -7.45 -26.18 3.11
N ARG A 8 -6.60 -27.04 3.63
CA ARG A 8 -6.08 -26.97 5.01
C ARG A 8 -5.19 -25.75 5.23
N GLU A 9 -4.33 -25.43 4.25
CA GLU A 9 -3.52 -24.22 4.27
C GLU A 9 -4.35 -22.95 4.18
N THR A 10 -5.38 -22.95 3.33
CA THR A 10 -6.32 -21.81 3.20
C THR A 10 -7.13 -21.60 4.47
N LEU A 11 -7.60 -22.69 5.12
CA LEU A 11 -8.30 -22.61 6.41
C LEU A 11 -7.37 -22.16 7.54
N ASN A 12 -6.13 -22.62 7.58
CA ASN A 12 -5.15 -22.21 8.58
C ASN A 12 -4.74 -20.74 8.39
N GLN A 13 -4.59 -20.26 7.15
CA GLN A 13 -4.37 -18.84 6.84
C GLN A 13 -5.60 -18.02 7.22
N GLY A 14 -6.81 -18.49 6.91
CA GLY A 14 -8.07 -17.85 7.28
C GLY A 14 -8.24 -17.73 8.80
N GLN A 15 -7.96 -18.78 9.56
CA GLN A 15 -7.99 -18.73 11.02
C GLN A 15 -6.94 -17.78 11.59
N LYS A 16 -5.74 -17.71 11.00
CA LYS A 16 -4.67 -16.80 11.43
C LYS A 16 -5.00 -15.34 11.10
N SER A 17 -5.57 -15.08 9.92
CA SER A 17 -5.97 -13.72 9.47
C SER A 17 -7.20 -13.21 10.19
N LEU A 18 -8.10 -14.11 10.63
CA LEU A 18 -9.26 -13.81 11.46
C LEU A 18 -8.98 -14.00 12.96
N SER A 19 -7.72 -14.03 13.37
CA SER A 19 -7.38 -14.09 14.79
C SER A 19 -8.03 -12.91 15.52
N LYS A 20 -8.46 -13.15 16.76
CA LYS A 20 -9.07 -12.11 17.61
C LYS A 20 -8.19 -10.86 17.69
N GLU A 21 -6.88 -11.05 17.76
CA GLU A 21 -5.87 -10.00 17.82
C GLU A 21 -5.84 -9.14 16.55
N ASN A 22 -5.90 -9.76 15.35
CA ASN A 22 -5.96 -9.03 14.08
C ASN A 22 -7.25 -8.25 13.92
N ILE A 23 -8.38 -8.81 14.39
CA ILE A 23 -9.69 -8.12 14.39
C ILE A 23 -9.65 -6.94 15.35
N GLU A 24 -9.11 -7.11 16.57
CA GLU A 24 -8.99 -6.03 17.55
C GLU A 24 -8.10 -4.90 17.04
N ASP A 25 -6.99 -5.20 16.37
CA ASP A 25 -6.10 -4.22 15.79
C ASP A 25 -6.74 -3.46 14.62
N LEU A 26 -7.50 -4.14 13.76
CA LEU A 26 -8.32 -3.51 12.73
C LEU A 26 -9.38 -2.58 13.32
N LEU A 27 -10.09 -3.02 14.37
CA LEU A 27 -11.11 -2.21 15.03
C LEU A 27 -10.52 -0.99 15.73
N LYS A 28 -9.33 -1.09 16.33
CA LYS A 28 -8.62 0.06 16.93
C LYS A 28 -8.19 1.08 15.88
N ASP A 29 -7.85 0.61 14.67
CA ASP A 29 -7.41 1.48 13.58
C ASP A 29 -8.58 2.09 12.77
N MET A 30 -9.77 1.48 12.82
CA MET A 30 -10.96 1.96 12.11
C MET A 30 -11.30 3.45 12.33
N PRO A 31 -11.22 4.01 13.55
CA PRO A 31 -11.53 5.44 13.75
C PRO A 31 -10.60 6.37 12.97
N ARG A 32 -9.35 5.96 12.69
CA ARG A 32 -8.38 6.73 11.91
C ARG A 32 -8.72 6.73 10.41
N HIS A 33 -9.48 5.75 9.95
CA HIS A 33 -9.88 5.60 8.54
C HIS A 33 -11.22 6.28 8.22
N ASN A 34 -11.71 7.16 9.08
CA ASN A 34 -12.87 7.99 8.81
C ASN A 34 -12.46 9.12 7.86
N SER A 35 -12.72 8.96 6.58
CA SER A 35 -12.39 9.91 5.51
C SER A 35 -13.11 11.27 5.63
N PHE A 36 -14.16 11.38 6.45
CA PHE A 36 -14.79 12.65 6.77
C PHE A 36 -14.05 13.42 7.87
N ARG A 37 -13.28 12.75 8.70
CA ARG A 37 -12.57 13.33 9.83
C ARG A 37 -11.07 13.48 9.62
N TYR A 38 -10.49 12.58 8.85
CA TYR A 38 -9.04 12.52 8.63
C TYR A 38 -8.74 12.62 7.13
N ILE A 39 -8.34 13.82 6.73
CA ILE A 39 -7.82 14.08 5.38
C ILE A 39 -6.30 14.10 5.50
N ASN A 40 -5.64 13.29 4.69
CA ASN A 40 -4.21 13.34 4.51
C ASN A 40 -3.88 14.49 3.54
N GLN A 41 -3.17 15.49 4.02
CA GLN A 41 -2.77 16.66 3.24
C GLN A 41 -1.33 17.02 3.61
N GLY A 42 -0.48 17.21 2.59
CA GLY A 42 0.90 17.63 2.81
C GLY A 42 1.81 16.57 3.42
N SER A 43 1.48 15.28 3.33
CA SER A 43 2.31 14.18 3.83
C SER A 43 3.61 14.00 3.06
N LEU A 44 3.62 14.38 1.78
CA LEU A 44 4.81 14.41 0.93
C LEU A 44 5.42 15.81 0.98
N THR A 45 6.67 15.89 1.42
CA THR A 45 7.40 17.15 1.62
C THR A 45 7.92 17.75 0.31
N ASP A 46 8.27 19.03 0.32
CA ASP A 46 8.94 19.68 -0.82
C ASP A 46 10.27 18.98 -1.15
N GLU A 47 10.96 18.45 -0.14
CA GLU A 47 12.18 17.67 -0.34
C GLU A 47 11.92 16.39 -1.13
N TYR A 48 10.83 15.68 -0.83
CA TYR A 48 10.39 14.52 -1.60
C TYR A 48 10.19 14.90 -3.08
N PHE A 49 9.44 15.95 -3.36
CA PHE A 49 9.16 16.37 -4.74
C PHE A 49 10.42 16.87 -5.46
N ARG A 50 11.31 17.56 -4.76
CA ARG A 50 12.62 17.94 -5.31
C ARG A 50 13.41 16.70 -5.71
N PHE A 51 13.45 15.69 -4.86
CA PHE A 51 14.16 14.45 -5.13
C PHE A 51 13.50 13.66 -6.27
N ALA A 52 12.16 13.53 -6.29
CA ALA A 52 11.43 12.88 -7.38
C ALA A 52 11.71 13.56 -8.74
N ARG A 53 11.77 14.90 -8.80
CA ARG A 53 12.13 15.64 -10.04
C ARG A 53 13.55 15.43 -10.48
N GLN A 54 14.50 15.15 -9.59
CA GLN A 54 15.87 14.79 -9.97
C GLN A 54 15.97 13.44 -10.69
N THR A 55 14.92 12.63 -10.66
CA THR A 55 14.87 11.31 -11.34
C THR A 55 14.34 11.39 -12.77
N LEU A 56 14.06 12.56 -13.32
CA LEU A 56 13.45 12.71 -14.65
C LEU A 56 14.30 12.15 -15.80
N ASP A 57 15.61 12.06 -15.62
CA ASP A 57 16.53 11.47 -16.59
C ASP A 57 16.47 9.92 -16.59
N ASP A 58 16.00 9.30 -15.52
CA ASP A 58 15.67 7.88 -15.50
C ASP A 58 14.30 7.68 -16.18
N LEU A 59 14.31 7.20 -17.41
CA LEU A 59 13.10 7.01 -18.23
C LEU A 59 12.26 5.79 -17.80
N HIS A 60 12.19 5.54 -16.50
CA HIS A 60 11.38 4.47 -15.90
C HIS A 60 10.66 4.97 -14.64
N VAL A 61 9.54 4.33 -14.38
CA VAL A 61 8.89 4.28 -13.06
C VAL A 61 8.86 2.83 -12.58
N TYR A 62 8.75 2.64 -11.28
CA TYR A 62 8.86 1.33 -10.66
C TYR A 62 7.58 1.03 -9.88
N ILE A 63 6.86 -0.01 -10.28
CA ILE A 63 5.74 -0.54 -9.51
C ILE A 63 6.28 -1.56 -8.54
N VAL A 64 6.13 -1.29 -7.26
CA VAL A 64 6.58 -2.17 -6.18
C VAL A 64 5.38 -2.89 -5.61
N ILE A 65 5.36 -4.21 -5.71
CA ILE A 65 4.36 -5.02 -5.02
C ILE A 65 5.00 -5.68 -3.80
N SER A 66 4.28 -5.70 -2.70
CA SER A 66 4.81 -6.20 -1.43
C SER A 66 3.80 -7.05 -0.68
N ASN A 67 4.34 -7.99 0.10
CA ASN A 67 3.63 -8.65 1.17
C ASN A 67 3.98 -7.90 2.47
N THR A 68 3.09 -7.02 2.92
CA THR A 68 3.35 -6.17 4.09
C THR A 68 3.19 -6.91 5.42
N GLY A 69 2.50 -8.05 5.41
CA GLY A 69 2.16 -8.79 6.64
C GLY A 69 1.37 -7.93 7.64
N SER A 70 0.75 -6.82 7.20
CA SER A 70 -0.16 -6.03 8.04
C SER A 70 -1.48 -6.77 8.25
N PRO A 71 -2.24 -6.52 9.34
CA PRO A 71 -3.55 -7.13 9.55
C PRO A 71 -4.50 -6.92 8.37
N ALA A 72 -4.55 -5.73 7.80
CA ALA A 72 -5.33 -5.43 6.60
C ALA A 72 -4.84 -6.22 5.38
N GLY A 73 -3.52 -6.31 5.18
CA GLY A 73 -2.91 -7.08 4.10
C GLY A 73 -3.16 -8.58 4.23
N GLU A 74 -3.16 -9.12 5.43
CA GLU A 74 -3.50 -10.53 5.67
C GLU A 74 -4.97 -10.82 5.31
N VAL A 75 -5.89 -9.94 5.68
CA VAL A 75 -7.30 -10.04 5.27
C VAL A 75 -7.43 -9.99 3.74
N ILE A 76 -6.78 -9.03 3.08
CA ILE A 76 -6.80 -8.93 1.61
C ILE A 76 -6.24 -10.22 0.97
N SER A 77 -5.11 -10.74 1.48
CA SER A 77 -4.48 -11.97 0.97
C SER A 77 -5.41 -13.18 1.11
N LEU A 78 -6.17 -13.27 2.20
CA LEU A 78 -7.16 -14.32 2.42
C LEU A 78 -8.23 -14.33 1.33
N PHE A 79 -8.81 -13.16 1.02
CA PHE A 79 -9.87 -13.05 0.02
C PHE A 79 -9.34 -13.16 -1.41
N THR A 80 -8.18 -12.60 -1.70
CA THR A 80 -7.61 -12.61 -3.06
C THR A 80 -6.83 -13.87 -3.39
N LYS A 81 -6.45 -14.65 -2.38
CA LYS A 81 -5.55 -15.82 -2.49
C LYS A 81 -4.20 -15.46 -3.16
N LYS A 82 -3.74 -14.23 -2.99
CA LYS A 82 -2.49 -13.72 -3.58
C LYS A 82 -1.47 -13.44 -2.49
N GLN A 83 -0.22 -13.75 -2.80
CA GLN A 83 0.91 -13.50 -1.91
C GLN A 83 1.15 -12.01 -1.68
N TYR A 84 1.01 -11.19 -2.72
CA TYR A 84 1.21 -9.74 -2.64
C TYR A 84 -0.13 -9.03 -2.41
N ASN A 85 -0.16 -8.15 -1.43
CA ASN A 85 -1.36 -7.48 -0.95
C ASN A 85 -1.27 -5.95 -0.96
N HIS A 86 -0.14 -5.40 -1.38
CA HIS A 86 0.11 -3.97 -1.43
C HIS A 86 0.89 -3.58 -2.69
N ALA A 87 0.57 -2.42 -3.25
CA ALA A 87 1.23 -1.86 -4.41
C ALA A 87 1.65 -0.41 -4.15
N SER A 88 2.86 -0.08 -4.53
CA SER A 88 3.47 1.24 -4.40
C SER A 88 4.10 1.68 -5.71
N LEU A 89 4.33 2.98 -5.86
CA LEU A 89 5.02 3.59 -6.99
C LEU A 89 6.34 4.18 -6.51
N SER A 90 7.40 4.01 -7.29
CA SER A 90 8.66 4.73 -7.10
C SER A 90 9.13 5.36 -8.42
N PHE A 91 9.75 6.55 -8.32
CA PHE A 91 10.34 7.28 -9.46
C PHE A 91 11.81 6.97 -9.66
N ASP A 92 12.43 6.20 -8.77
CA ASP A 92 13.82 5.81 -8.87
C ASP A 92 14.05 4.34 -8.60
N ARG A 93 15.10 3.79 -9.24
CA ARG A 93 15.49 2.40 -9.14
C ARG A 93 15.90 1.99 -7.72
N ASN A 94 16.41 2.91 -6.92
CA ASN A 94 16.87 2.65 -5.57
C ASN A 94 15.73 2.69 -4.54
N LEU A 95 14.49 2.88 -5.02
CA LEU A 95 13.26 2.87 -4.22
C LEU A 95 13.27 3.92 -3.07
N LYS A 96 13.91 5.07 -3.29
CA LYS A 96 13.95 6.17 -2.33
C LYS A 96 12.71 7.06 -2.39
N THR A 97 11.95 6.98 -3.50
CA THR A 97 10.74 7.78 -3.74
C THR A 97 9.46 6.94 -3.68
N ILE A 98 9.45 5.88 -2.88
CA ILE A 98 8.28 5.00 -2.79
C ILE A 98 7.12 5.74 -2.14
N ILE A 99 5.97 5.70 -2.79
CA ILE A 99 4.69 6.21 -2.28
C ILE A 99 3.57 5.22 -2.55
N SER A 100 2.57 5.25 -1.70
CA SER A 100 1.32 4.52 -1.88
C SER A 100 0.17 5.15 -1.12
N TYR A 101 -1.05 4.72 -1.44
CA TYR A 101 -2.17 4.88 -0.54
C TYR A 101 -2.11 3.79 0.53
N ASN A 102 -1.96 4.19 1.79
CA ASN A 102 -1.84 3.26 2.91
C ASN A 102 -2.54 3.77 4.18
N GLY A 103 -2.57 2.92 5.21
CA GLY A 103 -3.20 3.23 6.49
C GLY A 103 -2.53 4.33 7.31
N GLY A 104 -1.46 4.93 6.80
CA GLY A 104 -0.67 5.93 7.52
C GLY A 104 0.13 5.34 8.69
N GLU A 105 0.92 6.18 9.31
CA GLU A 105 1.59 5.93 10.59
C GLU A 105 1.07 6.94 11.63
N ARG A 106 1.58 6.87 12.86
CA ARG A 106 1.12 7.75 13.96
C ARG A 106 1.21 9.25 13.63
N ILE A 107 2.11 9.65 12.72
CA ILE A 107 2.37 11.05 12.37
C ILE A 107 1.49 11.50 11.20
N TYR A 108 1.23 10.62 10.24
CA TYR A 108 0.44 10.93 9.05
C TYR A 108 -0.86 10.12 9.03
N PRO A 109 -1.99 10.76 8.69
CA PRO A 109 -3.27 10.06 8.55
C PRO A 109 -3.24 9.08 7.36
N PRO A 110 -4.20 8.15 7.32
CA PRO A 110 -4.40 7.28 6.17
C PRO A 110 -4.59 8.06 4.87
N GLY A 111 -3.91 7.63 3.82
CA GLY A 111 -3.93 8.29 2.52
C GLY A 111 -2.64 8.08 1.74
N LEU A 112 -2.31 9.03 0.88
CA LEU A 112 -1.08 9.03 0.10
C LEU A 112 0.11 9.37 1.01
N ASN A 113 1.00 8.41 1.22
CA ASN A 113 2.14 8.56 2.10
C ASN A 113 3.43 8.03 1.44
N MET A 114 4.56 8.60 1.85
CA MET A 114 5.87 8.04 1.54
C MET A 114 6.07 6.73 2.31
N GLU A 115 6.74 5.79 1.65
CA GLU A 115 7.15 4.52 2.26
C GLU A 115 8.67 4.34 2.16
N THR A 116 9.19 3.39 2.90
CA THR A 116 10.60 3.00 2.81
C THR A 116 10.70 1.49 2.65
N VAL A 117 11.77 1.00 2.04
CA VAL A 117 12.03 -0.45 1.94
C VAL A 117 12.03 -1.12 3.31
N LYS A 118 12.48 -0.42 4.35
CA LYS A 118 12.45 -0.89 5.73
C LYS A 118 11.02 -1.16 6.23
N TYR A 119 10.04 -0.41 5.73
CA TYR A 119 8.62 -0.60 6.08
C TYR A 119 8.10 -1.97 5.65
N PHE A 120 8.56 -2.49 4.52
CA PHE A 120 8.15 -3.79 4.00
C PHE A 120 8.81 -4.96 4.73
N ASN A 121 9.86 -4.74 5.51
CA ASN A 121 10.67 -5.78 6.14
C ASN A 121 10.27 -6.03 7.62
N LYS A 122 9.00 -5.85 7.94
CA LYS A 122 8.50 -5.99 9.32
C LYS A 122 8.32 -7.44 9.78
N LYS A 123 8.16 -8.38 8.87
CA LYS A 123 8.00 -9.81 9.17
C LYS A 123 9.05 -10.65 8.45
N ARG A 124 9.35 -11.82 9.01
CA ARG A 124 10.36 -12.76 8.50
C ARG A 124 10.09 -13.24 7.07
N ASP A 125 8.81 -13.28 6.67
CA ASP A 125 8.35 -13.75 5.35
C ASP A 125 7.93 -12.59 4.42
N SER A 126 8.32 -11.36 4.75
CA SER A 126 8.06 -10.20 3.90
C SER A 126 8.88 -10.29 2.62
N SER A 127 8.25 -9.97 1.51
CA SER A 127 8.91 -9.94 0.20
C SER A 127 8.42 -8.75 -0.61
N ILE A 128 9.29 -8.23 -1.45
CA ILE A 128 8.98 -7.19 -2.42
C ILE A 128 9.40 -7.64 -3.81
N MET A 129 8.66 -7.19 -4.81
CA MET A 129 9.01 -7.33 -6.22
C MET A 129 8.80 -5.97 -6.90
N ALA A 130 9.79 -5.50 -7.64
CA ALA A 130 9.73 -4.25 -8.36
C ALA A 130 9.73 -4.50 -9.88
N TYR A 131 8.77 -3.90 -10.57
CA TYR A 131 8.66 -3.91 -12.02
C TYR A 131 9.06 -2.55 -12.56
N SER A 132 10.02 -2.54 -13.47
CA SER A 132 10.43 -1.35 -14.21
C SER A 132 9.51 -1.15 -15.41
N ILE A 133 8.91 0.04 -15.51
CA ILE A 133 8.01 0.41 -16.60
C ILE A 133 8.62 1.62 -17.32
N PRO A 134 8.92 1.51 -18.64
CA PRO A 134 9.44 2.64 -19.39
C PRO A 134 8.41 3.75 -19.52
N ILE A 135 8.85 4.99 -19.37
CA ILE A 135 8.03 6.19 -19.44
C ILE A 135 8.87 7.36 -19.99
N SER A 136 8.26 8.28 -20.74
CA SER A 136 8.98 9.49 -21.15
C SER A 136 9.14 10.47 -19.98
N SER A 137 10.15 11.32 -20.05
CA SER A 137 10.41 12.36 -19.03
C SER A 137 9.18 13.28 -18.82
N GLU A 138 8.49 13.65 -19.92
CA GLU A 138 7.29 14.49 -19.87
C GLU A 138 6.14 13.80 -19.13
N LYS A 139 5.89 12.52 -19.43
CA LYS A 139 4.86 11.74 -18.74
C LYS A 139 5.21 11.51 -17.28
N LYS A 140 6.48 11.21 -16.98
CA LYS A 140 6.97 11.07 -15.62
C LYS A 140 6.78 12.37 -14.82
N LYS A 141 7.13 13.51 -15.42
CA LYS A 141 6.90 14.82 -14.83
C LYS A 141 5.41 15.06 -14.56
N ALA A 142 4.54 14.76 -15.52
CA ALA A 142 3.10 14.92 -15.35
C ALA A 142 2.56 14.08 -14.17
N VAL A 143 3.04 12.83 -14.01
CA VAL A 143 2.67 11.99 -12.86
C VAL A 143 3.13 12.61 -11.53
N ILE A 144 4.37 13.13 -11.47
CA ILE A 144 4.89 13.80 -10.26
C ILE A 144 4.06 15.05 -9.93
N ASP A 145 3.69 15.83 -10.94
CA ASP A 145 2.90 17.06 -10.76
C ASP A 145 1.47 16.72 -10.27
N THR A 146 0.80 15.71 -10.87
CA THR A 146 -0.50 15.21 -10.38
C THR A 146 -0.44 14.75 -8.93
N ILE A 147 0.60 14.01 -8.55
CA ILE A 147 0.80 13.58 -7.15
C ILE A 147 0.99 14.79 -6.23
N SER A 148 1.69 15.83 -6.71
CA SER A 148 1.85 17.08 -5.94
C SER A 148 0.52 17.80 -5.73
N GLU A 149 -0.35 17.81 -6.73
CA GLU A 149 -1.71 18.37 -6.61
C GLU A 149 -2.55 17.59 -5.61
N ILE A 150 -2.60 16.26 -5.73
CA ILE A 150 -3.30 15.38 -4.79
C ILE A 150 -2.82 15.61 -3.35
N ASN A 151 -1.50 15.73 -3.17
CA ASN A 151 -0.91 15.97 -1.85
C ASN A 151 -1.32 17.34 -1.26
N LYS A 152 -1.50 18.36 -2.09
CA LYS A 152 -1.93 19.71 -1.69
C LYS A 152 -3.43 19.81 -1.43
N GLU A 153 -4.23 19.19 -2.29
CA GLU A 153 -5.69 19.21 -2.18
C GLU A 153 -6.19 18.38 -1.00
N GLY A 154 -5.45 17.35 -0.65
CA GLY A 154 -5.82 16.38 0.36
C GLY A 154 -6.49 15.15 -0.21
N ASN A 155 -6.31 14.04 0.47
CA ASN A 155 -6.79 12.73 0.07
C ASN A 155 -7.11 11.86 1.29
N ALA A 156 -7.83 10.78 1.09
CA ALA A 156 -8.20 9.86 2.15
C ALA A 156 -8.09 8.40 1.69
N TYR A 157 -7.80 7.50 2.62
CA TYR A 157 -7.75 6.07 2.36
C TYR A 157 -9.00 5.39 2.89
N ASN A 158 -9.79 4.79 2.00
CA ASN A 158 -11.03 4.12 2.37
C ASN A 158 -10.78 2.64 2.67
N LEU A 159 -10.28 2.34 3.86
CA LEU A 159 -10.07 0.96 4.31
C LEU A 159 -11.37 0.17 4.40
N ILE A 160 -12.44 0.79 4.88
CA ILE A 160 -13.75 0.14 5.04
C ILE A 160 -14.29 -0.29 3.68
N GLY A 161 -14.25 0.60 2.68
CA GLY A 161 -14.66 0.27 1.31
C GLY A 161 -13.81 -0.84 0.69
N LEU A 162 -12.51 -0.87 0.98
CA LEU A 162 -11.62 -1.92 0.52
C LEU A 162 -12.01 -3.30 1.10
N VAL A 163 -12.20 -3.38 2.41
CA VAL A 163 -12.61 -4.62 3.10
C VAL A 163 -13.96 -5.09 2.60
N LEU A 164 -14.96 -4.20 2.51
CA LEU A 164 -16.30 -4.54 2.03
C LEU A 164 -16.30 -5.02 0.58
N LYS A 165 -15.53 -4.37 -0.31
CA LYS A 165 -15.43 -4.79 -1.72
C LYS A 165 -14.97 -6.26 -1.84
N PHE A 166 -13.98 -6.67 -1.07
CA PHE A 166 -13.48 -8.04 -1.11
C PHE A 166 -14.41 -9.04 -0.41
N SER A 167 -15.20 -8.60 0.58
CA SER A 167 -16.17 -9.46 1.27
C SER A 167 -17.39 -9.80 0.41
N PHE A 168 -17.79 -8.92 -0.53
CA PHE A 168 -18.98 -9.11 -1.36
C PHE A 168 -18.70 -9.56 -2.80
N SER A 169 -17.43 -9.65 -3.23
CA SER A 169 -17.11 -10.05 -4.60
C SER A 169 -17.06 -11.57 -4.85
N GLN A 170 -17.56 -12.36 -3.93
CA GLN A 170 -17.63 -13.84 -4.03
C GLN A 170 -19.05 -14.38 -4.21
N THR A 171 -19.98 -13.57 -4.72
CA THR A 171 -21.32 -14.04 -5.14
C THR A 171 -21.42 -14.09 -6.65
#